data_767500188dff9ba9f9fede9ad9887d93
#
_entry.id   767500188dff9ba9f9fede9ad9887d93
#
_cell.length_a   1.000
_cell.length_b   1.000
_cell.length_c   1.000
_cell.angle_alpha   90.00
_cell.angle_beta   90.00
_cell.angle_gamma   90.00
#
_symmetry.space_group_name_H-M   'P 1'
#
loop_
_entity.id
_entity.type
_entity.pdbx_description
1 polymer ?
#
loop_
_entity_poly.entity_id
_entity_poly.type
_entity_poly.pdbx_seq_one_letter_code
_entity_poly.pdbx_strand_id
1 'polypeptide(L)'
;IPNPNEYLYSIIFLILPLIIFKKIKQLTETEQTELTLLIKNKSRKKELIIIIPLFLIIVSMIYVVSGYFRYYMVAVASGSMEPKLSKGDVVIIDKKFNKCNKGDIIAYYYEKKIIIHRVYKIIKTDNEYFIYTKGDANNNYDNYKITNDMIVGIVKFKIPLVGYPTVLLNERW
;
A
#
# COMPACT_ATOMS: atom_id res chain seq x y z
N ILE A 1 -17.22 -10.18 5.41
CA ILE A 1 -17.08 -9.76 6.82
C ILE A 1 -15.60 -9.48 7.03
N PRO A 2 -15.19 -8.26 7.44
CA PRO A 2 -13.78 -7.94 7.67
C PRO A 2 -13.19 -8.85 8.74
N ASN A 3 -11.95 -9.27 8.52
CA ASN A 3 -11.23 -10.16 9.43
C ASN A 3 -11.03 -9.45 10.79
N PRO A 4 -11.38 -10.07 11.94
CA PRO A 4 -11.21 -9.47 13.28
C PRO A 4 -9.78 -8.99 13.56
N ASN A 5 -8.78 -9.62 12.93
CA ASN A 5 -7.37 -9.23 13.06
C ASN A 5 -7.07 -7.85 12.46
N GLU A 6 -7.82 -7.39 11.45
CA GLU A 6 -7.61 -6.06 10.85
C GLU A 6 -7.97 -4.93 11.82
N TYR A 7 -9.01 -5.13 12.64
CA TYR A 7 -9.36 -4.18 13.70
C TYR A 7 -8.31 -4.14 14.81
N LEU A 8 -7.73 -5.31 15.15
CA LEU A 8 -6.68 -5.40 16.16
C LEU A 8 -5.43 -4.62 15.75
N TYR A 9 -4.99 -4.77 14.48
CA TYR A 9 -3.87 -4.01 13.93
C TYR A 9 -4.18 -2.50 13.90
N SER A 10 -5.40 -2.10 13.52
CA SER A 10 -5.80 -0.70 13.50
C SER A 10 -5.76 -0.06 14.89
N ILE A 11 -6.20 -0.80 15.91
CA ILE A 11 -6.17 -0.35 17.30
C ILE A 11 -4.72 -0.24 17.81
N ILE A 12 -3.87 -1.23 17.51
CA ILE A 12 -2.45 -1.21 17.87
C ILE A 12 -1.74 -0.03 17.22
N PHE A 13 -1.99 0.24 15.93
CA PHE A 13 -1.41 1.38 15.22
C PHE A 13 -1.87 2.75 15.74
N LEU A 14 -3.08 2.84 16.31
CA LEU A 14 -3.58 4.05 16.94
C LEU A 14 -3.01 4.26 18.34
N ILE A 15 -2.88 3.19 19.13
CA ILE A 15 -2.49 3.24 20.54
C ILE A 15 -0.97 3.27 20.69
N LEU A 16 -0.22 2.55 19.85
CA LEU A 16 1.23 2.44 19.95
C LEU A 16 1.95 3.80 19.86
N PRO A 17 1.62 4.71 18.93
CA PRO A 17 2.19 6.05 18.89
C PRO A 17 1.89 6.88 20.15
N LEU A 18 0.69 6.73 20.72
CA LEU A 18 0.31 7.42 21.94
C LEU A 18 1.09 6.92 23.16
N ILE A 19 1.31 5.61 23.25
CA ILE A 19 2.12 4.98 24.31
C ILE A 19 3.60 5.42 24.17
N ILE A 20 4.14 5.39 22.95
CA ILE A 20 5.51 5.83 22.66
C ILE A 20 5.65 7.31 23.00
N PHE A 21 4.69 8.17 22.59
CA PHE A 21 4.71 9.59 22.90
C PHE A 21 4.65 9.86 24.39
N LYS A 22 3.81 9.13 25.15
CA LYS A 22 3.73 9.23 26.61
C LYS A 22 5.06 8.81 27.27
N LYS A 23 5.69 7.76 26.79
CA LYS A 23 6.97 7.26 27.31
C LYS A 23 8.14 8.18 26.96
N ILE A 24 8.16 8.75 25.76
CA ILE A 24 9.14 9.78 25.36
C ILE A 24 8.98 11.03 26.22
N LYS A 25 7.74 11.48 26.44
CA LYS A 25 7.44 12.62 27.31
C LYS A 25 7.92 12.37 28.74
N GLN A 26 7.69 11.19 29.27
CA GLN A 26 8.13 10.82 30.64
C GLN A 26 9.67 10.75 30.74
N LEU A 27 10.37 10.23 29.73
CA LEU A 27 11.82 10.20 29.68
C LEU A 27 12.44 11.61 29.58
N THR A 28 11.84 12.49 28.77
CA THR A 28 12.28 13.88 28.68
C THR A 28 12.02 14.66 29.96
N GLU A 29 10.97 14.36 30.70
CA GLU A 29 10.70 14.99 32.01
C GLU A 29 11.67 14.51 33.10
N THR A 30 12.11 13.25 33.07
CA THR A 30 13.08 12.70 34.04
C THR A 30 14.52 13.17 33.78
N GLU A 31 14.96 13.26 32.54
CA GLU A 31 16.27 13.85 32.20
C GLU A 31 16.32 15.34 32.47
N GLN A 32 15.19 16.04 32.37
CA GLN A 32 15.14 17.47 32.59
C GLN A 32 15.29 17.90 34.05
N THR A 33 15.00 17.02 35.02
CA THR A 33 15.26 17.34 36.45
C THR A 33 16.72 17.42 36.78
N GLU A 34 17.61 16.74 36.10
CA GLU A 34 19.06 16.85 36.29
C GLU A 34 19.70 17.91 35.39
N LEU A 35 19.22 18.08 34.15
CA LEU A 35 19.81 19.05 33.20
C LEU A 35 19.30 20.49 33.39
N THR A 36 18.11 20.67 33.95
CA THR A 36 17.56 22.04 34.18
C THR A 36 18.32 22.86 35.20
N LEU A 37 19.18 22.24 36.00
CA LEU A 37 20.13 22.95 36.85
C LEU A 37 21.32 23.54 36.06
N LEU A 38 21.58 23.03 34.84
CA LEU A 38 22.76 23.42 34.05
C LEU A 38 22.48 24.23 32.79
N ILE A 39 21.30 24.13 32.15
CA ILE A 39 21.04 24.81 30.87
C ILE A 39 19.64 25.42 30.79
N LYS A 40 19.55 26.69 31.14
CA LYS A 40 18.32 27.51 31.07
C LYS A 40 17.88 27.80 29.64
N ASN A 41 16.86 27.08 29.19
CA ASN A 41 15.72 27.67 28.42
C ASN A 41 15.93 28.19 26.98
N LYS A 42 16.74 27.59 26.08
CA LYS A 42 16.77 28.02 24.66
C LYS A 42 16.46 26.94 23.63
N SER A 43 16.38 25.66 24.02
CA SER A 43 16.37 24.53 23.07
C SER A 43 15.00 23.92 22.78
N ARG A 44 14.08 23.85 23.73
CA ARG A 44 12.82 23.09 23.62
C ARG A 44 11.93 23.45 22.43
N LYS A 45 11.78 24.75 22.14
CA LYS A 45 10.93 25.18 21.01
C LYS A 45 11.51 24.74 19.67
N LYS A 46 12.86 24.76 19.53
CA LYS A 46 13.54 24.32 18.31
C LYS A 46 13.45 22.82 18.11
N GLU A 47 13.56 22.02 19.16
CA GLU A 47 13.42 20.56 19.11
C GLU A 47 11.99 20.15 18.78
N LEU A 48 10.98 20.77 19.38
CA LEU A 48 9.57 20.51 19.06
C LEU A 48 9.22 20.86 17.60
N ILE A 49 9.81 21.92 17.06
CA ILE A 49 9.62 22.31 15.64
C ILE A 49 10.14 21.23 14.69
N ILE A 50 11.13 20.44 15.08
CA ILE A 50 11.67 19.35 14.26
C ILE A 50 10.94 18.02 14.55
N ILE A 51 10.67 17.72 15.81
CA ILE A 51 10.07 16.45 16.23
C ILE A 51 8.62 16.31 15.77
N ILE A 52 7.81 17.38 15.86
CA ILE A 52 6.40 17.35 15.47
C ILE A 52 6.21 17.01 13.97
N PRO A 53 6.86 17.70 13.01
CA PRO A 53 6.72 17.35 11.62
C PRO A 53 7.29 15.95 11.30
N LEU A 54 8.39 15.54 11.91
CA LEU A 54 8.92 14.19 11.75
C LEU A 54 7.93 13.13 12.23
N PHE A 55 7.30 13.32 13.37
CA PHE A 55 6.25 12.45 13.89
C PHE A 55 5.05 12.40 12.95
N LEU A 56 4.60 13.54 12.43
CA LEU A 56 3.48 13.60 11.46
C LEU A 56 3.83 12.89 10.16
N ILE A 57 5.07 13.00 9.68
CA ILE A 57 5.54 12.27 8.49
C ILE A 57 5.52 10.76 8.75
N ILE A 58 6.01 10.29 9.90
CA ILE A 58 6.01 8.86 10.26
C ILE A 58 4.58 8.33 10.34
N VAL A 59 3.67 9.04 11.03
CA VAL A 59 2.26 8.66 11.14
C VAL A 59 1.59 8.64 9.77
N SER A 60 1.87 9.63 8.91
CA SER A 60 1.37 9.68 7.53
C SER A 60 1.87 8.50 6.71
N MET A 61 3.16 8.13 6.82
CA MET A 61 3.70 6.96 6.13
C MET A 61 3.05 5.65 6.61
N ILE A 62 2.90 5.48 7.92
CA ILE A 62 2.22 4.31 8.49
C ILE A 62 0.78 4.23 7.98
N TYR A 63 0.07 5.35 7.93
CA TYR A 63 -1.30 5.42 7.43
C TYR A 63 -1.39 5.03 5.94
N VAL A 64 -0.44 5.47 5.11
CA VAL A 64 -0.37 5.12 3.69
C VAL A 64 -0.09 3.63 3.48
N VAL A 65 0.82 3.05 4.28
CA VAL A 65 1.24 1.64 4.17
C VAL A 65 0.18 0.69 4.76
N SER A 66 -0.64 1.15 5.71
CA SER A 66 -1.64 0.32 6.42
C SER A 66 -2.74 -0.28 5.52
N GLY A 67 -2.78 0.08 4.23
CA GLY A 67 -3.81 -0.41 3.31
C GLY A 67 -5.22 0.15 3.56
N TYR A 68 -5.39 1.00 4.57
CA TYR A 68 -6.66 1.69 4.86
C TYR A 68 -6.98 2.75 3.78
N PHE A 69 -5.96 3.08 3.00
CA PHE A 69 -6.09 4.07 1.94
C PHE A 69 -6.90 3.52 0.77
N ARG A 70 -7.61 4.40 0.09
CA ARG A 70 -8.28 4.12 -1.19
C ARG A 70 -7.29 3.55 -2.22
N TYR A 71 -6.06 4.03 -2.18
CA TYR A 71 -5.00 3.64 -3.11
C TYR A 71 -4.07 2.61 -2.47
N TYR A 72 -3.74 1.59 -3.23
CA TYR A 72 -2.83 0.52 -2.84
C TYR A 72 -1.66 0.45 -3.82
N MET A 73 -0.45 0.25 -3.32
CA MET A 73 0.77 0.19 -4.13
C MET A 73 1.27 -1.24 -4.24
N VAL A 74 1.59 -1.67 -5.47
CA VAL A 74 2.14 -2.99 -5.73
C VAL A 74 3.33 -2.87 -6.67
N ALA A 75 4.43 -3.58 -6.36
CA ALA A 75 5.58 -3.69 -7.24
C ALA A 75 5.30 -4.74 -8.33
N VAL A 76 5.59 -4.40 -9.57
CA VAL A 76 5.46 -5.29 -10.72
C VAL A 76 6.63 -6.26 -10.74
N ALA A 77 6.36 -7.55 -10.54
CA ALA A 77 7.39 -8.57 -10.42
C ALA A 77 7.75 -9.24 -11.75
N SER A 78 6.92 -9.11 -12.81
CA SER A 78 7.11 -9.80 -14.09
C SER A 78 7.00 -8.84 -15.28
N GLY A 79 7.45 -9.28 -16.45
CA GLY A 79 7.36 -8.54 -17.71
C GLY A 79 6.07 -8.79 -18.50
N SER A 80 5.05 -9.49 -17.94
CA SER A 80 3.83 -9.85 -18.68
C SER A 80 3.03 -8.65 -19.18
N MET A 81 3.26 -7.46 -18.64
CA MET A 81 2.59 -6.22 -19.02
C MET A 81 3.49 -5.26 -19.83
N GLU A 82 4.62 -5.71 -20.29
CA GLU A 82 5.48 -4.91 -21.18
C GLU A 82 4.81 -4.63 -22.52
N PRO A 83 5.06 -3.46 -23.12
CA PRO A 83 5.91 -2.36 -22.64
C PRO A 83 5.21 -1.39 -21.69
N LYS A 84 3.94 -1.59 -21.36
CA LYS A 84 3.15 -0.65 -20.58
C LYS A 84 3.59 -0.57 -19.11
N LEU A 85 3.84 -1.74 -18.49
CA LEU A 85 4.39 -1.85 -17.14
C LEU A 85 5.61 -2.78 -17.23
N SER A 86 6.72 -2.34 -16.67
CA SER A 86 7.97 -3.10 -16.65
C SER A 86 8.23 -3.68 -15.27
N LYS A 87 8.97 -4.78 -15.21
CA LYS A 87 9.46 -5.32 -13.94
C LYS A 87 10.17 -4.23 -13.13
N GLY A 88 9.86 -4.10 -11.86
CA GLY A 88 10.41 -3.06 -10.98
C GLY A 88 9.61 -1.75 -10.95
N ASP A 89 8.58 -1.59 -11.78
CA ASP A 89 7.63 -0.47 -11.63
C ASP A 89 6.78 -0.67 -10.37
N VAL A 90 6.32 0.42 -9.75
CA VAL A 90 5.25 0.40 -8.75
C VAL A 90 3.98 0.90 -9.39
N VAL A 91 2.89 0.17 -9.25
CA VAL A 91 1.56 0.62 -9.68
C VAL A 91 0.73 1.07 -8.51
N ILE A 92 -0.05 2.14 -8.73
CA ILE A 92 -1.03 2.66 -7.78
C ILE A 92 -2.40 2.18 -8.21
N ILE A 93 -3.03 1.39 -7.35
CA ILE A 93 -4.30 0.70 -7.56
C ILE A 93 -5.38 1.44 -6.78
N ASP A 94 -6.46 1.83 -7.45
CA ASP A 94 -7.67 2.38 -6.81
C ASP A 94 -8.60 1.23 -6.41
N LYS A 95 -8.77 1.00 -5.10
CA LYS A 95 -9.65 -0.03 -4.54
C LYS A 95 -11.14 0.36 -4.61
N LYS A 96 -11.46 1.65 -4.68
CA LYS A 96 -12.84 2.15 -4.80
C LYS A 96 -13.20 2.34 -6.28
N PHE A 97 -13.44 1.24 -6.97
CA PHE A 97 -13.94 1.27 -8.34
C PHE A 97 -15.40 0.74 -8.38
N ASN A 98 -16.22 1.32 -9.22
CA ASN A 98 -17.61 0.88 -9.37
C ASN A 98 -17.75 -0.19 -10.44
N LYS A 99 -16.92 -0.14 -11.49
CA LYS A 99 -16.99 -1.04 -12.64
C LYS A 99 -15.66 -1.05 -13.39
N CYS A 100 -15.28 -2.24 -13.88
CA CYS A 100 -14.18 -2.40 -14.83
C CYS A 100 -14.70 -2.33 -16.25
N ASN A 101 -13.93 -1.74 -17.15
CA ASN A 101 -14.19 -1.69 -18.57
C ASN A 101 -13.14 -2.48 -19.33
N LYS A 102 -13.48 -2.91 -20.56
CA LYS A 102 -12.50 -3.47 -21.47
C LYS A 102 -11.36 -2.46 -21.70
N GLY A 103 -10.12 -2.93 -21.57
CA GLY A 103 -8.92 -2.10 -21.70
C GLY A 103 -8.34 -1.60 -20.36
N ASP A 104 -9.12 -1.60 -19.28
CA ASP A 104 -8.60 -1.26 -17.95
C ASP A 104 -7.52 -2.26 -17.52
N ILE A 105 -6.50 -1.78 -16.81
CA ILE A 105 -5.52 -2.65 -16.15
C ILE A 105 -6.02 -2.86 -14.74
N ILE A 106 -6.26 -4.11 -14.36
CA ILE A 106 -6.75 -4.49 -13.05
C ILE A 106 -5.73 -5.33 -12.30
N ALA A 107 -5.73 -5.17 -10.96
CA ALA A 107 -5.05 -6.08 -10.06
C ALA A 107 -6.10 -7.00 -9.41
N TYR A 108 -5.84 -8.28 -9.37
CA TYR A 108 -6.74 -9.29 -8.80
C TYR A 108 -5.96 -10.41 -8.12
N TYR A 109 -6.61 -11.09 -7.17
CA TYR A 109 -6.07 -12.27 -6.50
C TYR A 109 -6.35 -13.53 -7.32
N TYR A 110 -5.29 -14.28 -7.61
CA TYR A 110 -5.37 -15.62 -8.17
C TYR A 110 -4.30 -16.50 -7.55
N GLU A 111 -4.67 -17.68 -7.04
CA GLU A 111 -3.76 -18.65 -6.40
C GLU A 111 -2.84 -18.00 -5.35
N LYS A 112 -3.39 -17.16 -4.47
CA LYS A 112 -2.67 -16.43 -3.41
C LYS A 112 -1.65 -15.39 -3.92
N LYS A 113 -1.68 -15.07 -5.21
CA LYS A 113 -0.82 -14.04 -5.82
C LYS A 113 -1.67 -12.88 -6.33
N ILE A 114 -1.08 -11.69 -6.33
CA ILE A 114 -1.68 -10.53 -7.02
C ILE A 114 -1.15 -10.55 -8.46
N ILE A 115 -2.09 -10.64 -9.41
CA ILE A 115 -1.81 -10.57 -10.85
C ILE A 115 -2.31 -9.21 -11.36
N ILE A 116 -1.55 -8.60 -12.26
CA ILE A 116 -1.85 -7.31 -12.88
C ILE A 116 -1.90 -7.52 -14.37
N HIS A 117 -3.11 -7.57 -14.95
CA HIS A 117 -3.31 -7.75 -16.38
C HIS A 117 -4.39 -6.81 -16.92
N ARG A 118 -4.48 -6.71 -18.24
CA ARG A 118 -5.48 -5.89 -18.92
C ARG A 118 -6.77 -6.66 -19.12
N VAL A 119 -7.91 -6.01 -18.89
CA VAL A 119 -9.23 -6.55 -19.21
C VAL A 119 -9.37 -6.71 -20.72
N TYR A 120 -9.39 -7.96 -21.16
CA TYR A 120 -9.54 -8.33 -22.57
C TYR A 120 -11.01 -8.42 -22.99
N LYS A 121 -11.84 -9.11 -22.17
CA LYS A 121 -13.24 -9.34 -22.44
C LYS A 121 -14.03 -9.38 -21.14
N ILE A 122 -15.28 -8.91 -21.21
CA ILE A 122 -16.24 -8.96 -20.11
C ILE A 122 -17.46 -9.71 -20.63
N ILE A 123 -17.91 -10.71 -19.91
CA ILE A 123 -19.13 -11.46 -20.19
C ILE A 123 -20.11 -11.20 -19.06
N LYS A 124 -21.30 -10.72 -19.42
CA LYS A 124 -22.43 -10.58 -18.51
C LYS A 124 -23.42 -11.69 -18.83
N THR A 125 -23.80 -12.44 -17.81
CA THR A 125 -24.95 -13.35 -17.81
C THR A 125 -25.96 -12.77 -16.83
N ASP A 126 -27.21 -13.22 -16.88
CA ASP A 126 -28.33 -12.65 -16.09
C ASP A 126 -28.04 -12.54 -14.59
N ASN A 127 -27.19 -13.43 -14.04
CA ASN A 127 -26.83 -13.47 -12.62
C ASN A 127 -25.32 -13.31 -12.34
N GLU A 128 -24.45 -13.26 -13.35
CA GLU A 128 -23.01 -13.31 -13.14
C GLU A 128 -22.24 -12.38 -14.08
N TYR A 129 -21.09 -11.94 -13.60
CA TYR A 129 -20.21 -11.03 -14.31
C TYR A 129 -18.79 -11.61 -14.30
N PHE A 130 -18.31 -12.02 -15.48
CA PHE A 130 -16.99 -12.61 -15.64
C PHE A 130 -16.07 -11.73 -16.44
N ILE A 131 -14.85 -11.61 -15.98
CA ILE A 131 -13.79 -10.85 -16.63
C ILE A 131 -12.69 -11.82 -17.08
N TYR A 132 -12.26 -11.66 -18.31
CA TYR A 132 -11.10 -12.31 -18.88
C TYR A 132 -10.02 -11.27 -19.08
N THR A 133 -8.80 -11.58 -18.65
CA THR A 133 -7.65 -10.69 -18.74
C THR A 133 -6.58 -11.24 -19.66
N LYS A 134 -5.65 -10.38 -20.02
CA LYS A 134 -4.48 -10.72 -20.83
C LYS A 134 -3.32 -9.80 -20.42
N GLY A 135 -2.13 -10.36 -20.24
CA GLY A 135 -0.90 -9.59 -20.17
C GLY A 135 -0.58 -8.94 -21.52
N ASP A 136 -0.12 -7.70 -21.54
CA ASP A 136 0.16 -6.97 -22.78
C ASP A 136 1.26 -7.66 -23.63
N ALA A 137 2.22 -8.30 -22.97
CA ALA A 137 3.29 -9.08 -23.63
C ALA A 137 2.91 -10.54 -23.91
N ASN A 138 1.77 -11.03 -23.40
CA ASN A 138 1.38 -12.43 -23.59
C ASN A 138 0.72 -12.64 -24.97
N ASN A 139 0.89 -13.81 -25.55
CA ASN A 139 0.21 -14.14 -26.80
C ASN A 139 -1.26 -14.50 -26.60
N ASN A 140 -1.56 -15.20 -25.50
CA ASN A 140 -2.90 -15.69 -25.17
C ASN A 140 -3.50 -14.93 -23.99
N TYR A 141 -4.83 -14.96 -23.89
CA TYR A 141 -5.55 -14.49 -22.70
C TYR A 141 -5.45 -15.54 -21.57
N ASP A 142 -5.74 -15.10 -20.35
CA ASP A 142 -5.70 -15.96 -19.17
C ASP A 142 -6.85 -16.97 -19.23
N ASN A 143 -6.55 -18.24 -18.99
CA ASN A 143 -7.52 -19.35 -19.15
C ASN A 143 -8.51 -19.49 -17.97
N TYR A 144 -8.60 -18.51 -17.09
CA TYR A 144 -9.50 -18.53 -15.94
C TYR A 144 -10.41 -17.30 -15.93
N LYS A 145 -11.53 -17.44 -15.24
CA LYS A 145 -12.54 -16.38 -15.09
C LYS A 145 -12.26 -15.62 -13.82
N ILE A 146 -12.33 -14.29 -13.88
CA ILE A 146 -12.20 -13.41 -12.74
C ILE A 146 -13.57 -12.88 -12.38
N THR A 147 -13.94 -13.04 -11.12
CA THR A 147 -15.15 -12.49 -10.52
C THR A 147 -14.84 -11.18 -9.78
N ASN A 148 -15.87 -10.39 -9.45
CA ASN A 148 -15.67 -9.08 -8.83
C ASN A 148 -14.97 -9.14 -7.45
N ASP A 149 -15.22 -10.21 -6.70
CA ASP A 149 -14.61 -10.45 -5.37
C ASP A 149 -13.11 -10.73 -5.43
N MET A 150 -12.62 -11.20 -6.58
CA MET A 150 -11.18 -11.40 -6.80
C MET A 150 -10.44 -10.10 -7.09
N ILE A 151 -11.14 -9.03 -7.49
CA ILE A 151 -10.51 -7.79 -7.94
C ILE A 151 -10.09 -6.95 -6.74
N VAL A 152 -8.79 -6.64 -6.66
CA VAL A 152 -8.22 -5.70 -5.69
C VAL A 152 -8.52 -4.25 -6.08
N GLY A 153 -8.47 -3.94 -7.38
CA GLY A 153 -8.77 -2.61 -7.90
C GLY A 153 -8.22 -2.35 -9.30
N ILE A 154 -8.35 -1.11 -9.75
CA ILE A 154 -7.92 -0.66 -11.07
C ILE A 154 -6.62 0.13 -10.95
N VAL A 155 -5.65 -0.16 -11.80
CA VAL A 155 -4.38 0.57 -11.88
C VAL A 155 -4.65 1.97 -12.47
N LYS A 156 -4.27 3.01 -11.74
CA LYS A 156 -4.42 4.42 -12.16
C LYS A 156 -3.11 5.03 -12.63
N PHE A 157 -2.03 4.79 -11.88
CA PHE A 157 -0.73 5.38 -12.16
C PHE A 157 0.38 4.33 -12.01
N LYS A 158 1.52 4.59 -12.65
CA LYS A 158 2.75 3.84 -12.42
C LYS A 158 3.89 4.78 -12.02
N ILE A 159 4.77 4.30 -11.17
CA ILE A 159 6.02 4.96 -10.79
C ILE A 159 7.16 4.05 -11.24
N PRO A 160 7.94 4.46 -12.24
CA PRO A 160 8.97 3.60 -12.81
C PRO A 160 10.08 3.28 -11.79
N LEU A 161 10.59 2.06 -11.81
CA LEU A 161 11.80 1.58 -11.13
C LEU A 161 11.80 1.59 -9.60
N VAL A 162 10.83 2.22 -8.95
CA VAL A 162 10.76 2.37 -7.48
C VAL A 162 10.55 1.02 -6.77
N GLY A 163 9.96 0.05 -7.45
CA GLY A 163 9.69 -1.30 -6.93
C GLY A 163 10.87 -2.26 -7.00
N TYR A 164 11.98 -1.91 -7.64
CA TYR A 164 13.13 -2.80 -7.81
C TYR A 164 13.67 -3.40 -6.51
N PRO A 165 13.86 -2.62 -5.42
CA PRO A 165 14.35 -3.19 -4.16
C PRO A 165 13.42 -4.29 -3.62
N THR A 166 12.10 -4.09 -3.72
CA THR A 166 11.09 -5.07 -3.26
C THR A 166 11.12 -6.34 -4.12
N VAL A 167 11.25 -6.20 -5.44
CA VAL A 167 11.32 -7.33 -6.37
C VAL A 167 12.57 -8.15 -6.11
N LEU A 168 13.73 -7.51 -5.96
CA LEU A 168 15.00 -8.19 -5.69
C LEU A 168 15.00 -8.95 -4.34
N LEU A 169 14.35 -8.40 -3.33
CA LEU A 169 14.22 -9.08 -2.03
C LEU A 169 13.33 -10.33 -2.14
N ASN A 170 12.25 -10.28 -2.93
CA ASN A 170 11.32 -11.40 -3.10
C ASN A 170 11.86 -12.51 -4.02
N GLU A 171 12.81 -12.22 -4.91
CA GLU A 171 13.43 -13.23 -5.78
C GLU A 171 14.50 -14.06 -5.05
N ARG A 172 14.92 -13.66 -3.86
CA ARG A 172 15.93 -14.37 -3.06
C ARG A 172 15.35 -15.40 -2.09
N TRP A 173 14.02 -15.53 -2.00
CA TRP A 173 13.28 -16.45 -1.16
C TRP A 173 12.28 -17.24 -2.02
#